data_00b13f8d1054bfe9715d8b436da94b4f
#
_entry.id   00b13f8d1054bfe9715d8b436da94b4f
#
_cell.length_a   1.000
_cell.length_b   1.000
_cell.length_c   1.000
_cell.angle_alpha   90.00
_cell.angle_beta   90.00
_cell.angle_gamma   90.00
#
_symmetry.space_group_name_H-M   'P 1'
#
loop_
_entity.id
_entity.type
_entity.pdbx_description
1 polymer ?
#
loop_
_entity_poly.entity_id
_entity_poly.type
_entity_poly.pdbx_seq_one_letter_code
_entity_poly.pdbx_strand_id
1 'polypeptide(L)'
;HNGIQRRLTNVHGRVLHDNVFGSHAEDAARRDFTANALYYDPATEAVIDYHHGVGDLKQKTLRMIGEPRARYREDPVRMLRAVRLAAKLGLKIDPAASKPIREMAELLENVPPARLFDEMLKLLTSGYSVECITQLRDEGLHHGLLPLLDVILEQPMGEKFVMASLASTDERVRAGKPVSPSFLFATLLWHEVLADWEARKKDGQVSQPALYDAMDEVL
;
A
#
# COMPACT_ATOMS: atom_id res chain seq x y z
N HIS A 1 14.01 -0.67 -38.28
CA HIS A 1 12.75 0.07 -38.50
C HIS A 1 12.46 0.90 -37.25
N ASN A 2 12.63 2.23 -37.41
CA ASN A 2 12.31 3.20 -36.36
C ASN A 2 10.78 3.31 -36.24
N GLY A 3 10.21 2.77 -35.15
CA GLY A 3 8.82 2.98 -34.78
C GLY A 3 8.64 4.37 -34.18
N ILE A 4 8.12 5.29 -34.96
CA ILE A 4 7.74 6.64 -34.53
C ILE A 4 6.53 6.50 -33.60
N GLN A 5 6.69 6.82 -32.33
CA GLN A 5 5.59 6.97 -31.37
C GLN A 5 4.66 8.10 -31.82
N ARG A 6 3.48 7.78 -32.35
CA ARG A 6 2.41 8.74 -32.55
C ARG A 6 1.47 8.70 -31.36
N ARG A 7 1.61 9.66 -30.44
CA ARG A 7 0.55 9.99 -29.50
C ARG A 7 -0.62 10.61 -30.27
N LEU A 8 -1.75 9.93 -30.31
CA LEU A 8 -2.99 10.51 -30.83
C LEU A 8 -3.65 11.32 -29.70
N THR A 9 -3.55 12.63 -29.79
CA THR A 9 -4.27 13.56 -28.92
C THR A 9 -5.44 14.17 -29.68
N ASN A 10 -6.56 14.44 -28.99
CA ASN A 10 -7.64 15.24 -29.61
C ASN A 10 -7.24 16.72 -29.63
N VAL A 11 -8.09 17.54 -30.31
CA VAL A 11 -7.91 19.01 -30.44
C VAL A 11 -7.80 19.76 -29.11
N HIS A 12 -8.08 19.10 -27.95
CA HIS A 12 -7.99 19.64 -26.60
C HIS A 12 -6.82 19.03 -25.80
N GLY A 13 -5.88 18.34 -26.46
CA GLY A 13 -4.69 17.76 -25.82
C GLY A 13 -4.94 16.51 -24.97
N ARG A 14 -6.15 15.95 -24.96
CA ARG A 14 -6.46 14.73 -24.24
C ARG A 14 -5.99 13.51 -25.03
N VAL A 15 -5.15 12.68 -24.39
CA VAL A 15 -4.68 11.41 -24.98
C VAL A 15 -5.87 10.47 -25.18
N LEU A 16 -6.17 10.13 -26.43
CA LEU A 16 -7.33 9.30 -26.81
C LEU A 16 -7.01 7.79 -26.79
N HIS A 17 -5.76 7.42 -27.02
CA HIS A 17 -5.27 6.05 -26.91
C HIS A 17 -3.79 6.03 -26.55
N ASP A 18 -3.48 5.43 -25.39
CA ASP A 18 -2.11 5.14 -24.96
C ASP A 18 -1.78 3.64 -25.09
N ASN A 19 -2.50 2.94 -25.96
CA ASN A 19 -2.24 1.55 -26.29
C ASN A 19 -1.25 1.44 -27.44
N VAL A 20 0.00 1.82 -27.20
CA VAL A 20 1.11 1.24 -27.95
C VAL A 20 1.31 -0.15 -27.38
N PHE A 21 0.82 -1.19 -28.07
CA PHE A 21 1.13 -2.58 -27.76
C PHE A 21 2.64 -2.77 -27.94
N GLY A 22 3.38 -2.61 -26.83
CA GLY A 22 4.78 -3.00 -26.79
C GLY A 22 4.92 -4.52 -26.74
N SER A 23 6.11 -5.03 -27.00
CA SER A 23 6.44 -6.44 -26.77
C SER A 23 6.26 -6.80 -25.28
N HIS A 24 6.07 -8.09 -24.95
CA HIS A 24 6.04 -8.56 -23.56
C HIS A 24 7.27 -8.11 -22.75
N ALA A 25 8.44 -8.05 -23.41
CA ALA A 25 9.66 -7.57 -22.79
C ALA A 25 9.60 -6.09 -22.39
N GLU A 26 9.00 -5.24 -23.23
CA GLU A 26 8.81 -3.82 -22.93
C GLU A 26 7.77 -3.60 -21.83
N ASP A 27 6.72 -4.41 -21.78
CA ASP A 27 5.76 -4.36 -20.66
C ASP A 27 6.41 -4.84 -19.36
N ALA A 28 7.19 -5.92 -19.39
CA ALA A 28 7.94 -6.43 -18.25
C ALA A 28 8.90 -5.37 -17.69
N ALA A 29 9.61 -4.63 -18.55
CA ALA A 29 10.54 -3.58 -18.13
C ALA A 29 9.86 -2.38 -17.45
N ARG A 30 8.56 -2.16 -17.70
CA ARG A 30 7.77 -1.10 -17.05
C ARG A 30 7.21 -1.51 -15.68
N ARG A 31 7.19 -2.82 -15.37
CA ARG A 31 6.74 -3.34 -14.07
C ARG A 31 7.66 -2.86 -12.94
N ASP A 32 7.17 -2.94 -11.71
CA ASP A 32 7.93 -2.48 -10.55
C ASP A 32 8.93 -3.52 -10.06
N PHE A 33 8.52 -4.79 -9.99
CA PHE A 33 9.29 -5.86 -9.36
C PHE A 33 9.38 -7.08 -10.26
N THR A 34 10.47 -7.83 -10.15
CA THR A 34 10.71 -9.05 -10.91
C THR A 34 9.62 -10.10 -10.64
N ALA A 35 9.15 -10.19 -9.39
CA ALA A 35 8.10 -11.12 -8.98
C ALA A 35 6.74 -10.89 -9.65
N ASN A 36 6.44 -9.68 -10.12
CA ASN A 36 5.18 -9.35 -10.80
C ASN A 36 5.35 -9.07 -12.30
N ALA A 37 6.52 -9.42 -12.87
CA ALA A 37 6.84 -9.31 -14.30
C ALA A 37 6.97 -10.67 -14.98
N LEU A 38 6.31 -11.69 -14.45
CA LEU A 38 6.22 -13.01 -15.01
C LEU A 38 4.96 -13.14 -15.87
N TYR A 39 5.07 -13.83 -16.98
CA TYR A 39 3.95 -14.13 -17.87
C TYR A 39 3.80 -15.65 -17.99
N TYR A 40 2.57 -16.11 -18.15
CA TYR A 40 2.28 -17.50 -18.41
C TYR A 40 1.65 -17.65 -19.79
N ASP A 41 2.24 -18.50 -20.60
CA ASP A 41 1.69 -18.89 -21.91
C ASP A 41 0.91 -20.20 -21.75
N PRO A 42 -0.44 -20.15 -21.82
CA PRO A 42 -1.24 -21.36 -21.65
C PRO A 42 -1.14 -22.35 -22.82
N ALA A 43 -0.66 -21.91 -23.99
CA ALA A 43 -0.52 -22.79 -25.16
C ALA A 43 0.70 -23.70 -25.05
N THR A 44 1.78 -23.18 -24.46
CA THR A 44 3.04 -23.94 -24.27
C THR A 44 3.26 -24.35 -22.82
N GLU A 45 2.36 -23.97 -21.91
CA GLU A 45 2.49 -24.15 -20.45
C GLU A 45 3.80 -23.58 -19.89
N ALA A 46 4.36 -22.58 -20.56
CA ALA A 46 5.64 -21.99 -20.20
C ALA A 46 5.50 -20.70 -19.41
N VAL A 47 6.40 -20.50 -18.45
CA VAL A 47 6.58 -19.22 -17.77
C VAL A 47 7.65 -18.41 -18.50
N ILE A 48 7.28 -17.20 -18.95
CA ILE A 48 8.19 -16.26 -19.60
C ILE A 48 8.70 -15.30 -18.54
N ASP A 49 10.01 -15.26 -18.36
CA ASP A 49 10.69 -14.51 -17.32
C ASP A 49 11.83 -13.66 -17.90
N TYR A 50 11.59 -12.37 -18.06
CA TYR A 50 12.57 -11.44 -18.65
C TYR A 50 13.56 -10.87 -17.60
N HIS A 51 13.23 -10.96 -16.31
CA HIS A 51 13.98 -10.27 -15.24
C HIS A 51 14.41 -11.19 -14.10
N HIS A 52 14.46 -12.51 -14.35
CA HIS A 52 14.86 -13.52 -13.35
C HIS A 52 13.97 -13.58 -12.09
N GLY A 53 12.69 -13.22 -12.23
CA GLY A 53 11.71 -13.20 -11.15
C GLY A 53 11.45 -14.56 -10.52
N VAL A 54 11.52 -15.66 -11.29
CA VAL A 54 11.42 -17.03 -10.77
C VAL A 54 12.57 -17.34 -9.80
N GLY A 55 13.79 -16.89 -10.14
CA GLY A 55 14.95 -17.02 -9.26
C GLY A 55 14.80 -16.26 -7.97
N ASP A 56 14.35 -15.00 -8.05
CA ASP A 56 14.10 -14.16 -6.90
C ASP A 56 13.00 -14.72 -5.98
N LEU A 57 11.91 -15.24 -6.55
CA LEU A 57 10.84 -15.90 -5.77
C LEU A 57 11.35 -17.15 -5.03
N LYS A 58 12.19 -17.96 -5.66
CA LYS A 58 12.84 -19.13 -5.00
C LYS A 58 13.74 -18.72 -3.85
N GLN A 59 14.42 -17.56 -3.98
CA GLN A 59 15.25 -16.98 -2.92
C GLN A 59 14.46 -16.16 -1.90
N LYS A 60 13.12 -16.12 -2.04
CA LYS A 60 12.22 -15.28 -1.21
C LYS A 60 12.63 -13.81 -1.18
N THR A 61 13.06 -13.27 -2.31
CA THR A 61 13.52 -11.88 -2.45
C THR A 61 12.59 -11.09 -3.34
N LEU A 62 12.16 -9.91 -2.90
CA LEU A 62 11.45 -8.94 -3.72
C LEU A 62 12.46 -7.96 -4.30
N ARG A 63 12.75 -8.09 -5.58
CA ARG A 63 13.72 -7.26 -6.30
C ARG A 63 13.01 -6.28 -7.23
N MET A 64 13.44 -5.02 -7.20
CA MET A 64 12.96 -3.99 -8.11
C MET A 64 13.57 -4.14 -9.50
N ILE A 65 12.79 -3.87 -10.53
CA ILE A 65 13.26 -3.77 -11.92
C ILE A 65 13.78 -2.35 -12.13
N GLY A 66 15.06 -2.23 -12.52
CA GLY A 66 15.74 -0.96 -12.67
C GLY A 66 16.42 -0.48 -11.40
N GLU A 67 16.90 0.76 -11.40
CA GLU A 67 17.60 1.35 -10.27
C GLU A 67 16.60 1.87 -9.21
N PRO A 68 16.62 1.36 -7.96
CA PRO A 68 15.57 1.64 -6.98
C PRO A 68 15.37 3.12 -6.67
N ARG A 69 16.44 3.90 -6.53
CA ARG A 69 16.33 5.33 -6.22
C ARG A 69 15.66 6.11 -7.35
N ALA A 70 15.97 5.80 -8.60
CA ALA A 70 15.34 6.42 -9.75
C ALA A 70 13.85 6.03 -9.81
N ARG A 71 13.54 4.77 -9.60
CA ARG A 71 12.16 4.25 -9.59
C ARG A 71 11.30 4.85 -8.48
N TYR A 72 11.86 5.09 -7.29
CA TYR A 72 11.14 5.75 -6.18
C TYR A 72 10.94 7.25 -6.42
N ARG A 73 11.89 7.94 -7.08
CA ARG A 73 11.70 9.33 -7.49
C ARG A 73 10.62 9.47 -8.56
N GLU A 74 10.59 8.53 -9.50
CA GLU A 74 9.58 8.49 -10.57
C GLU A 74 8.18 8.27 -9.99
N ASP A 75 8.03 7.37 -9.03
CA ASP A 75 6.77 7.04 -8.37
C ASP A 75 7.00 6.57 -6.93
N PRO A 76 6.88 7.48 -5.93
CA PRO A 76 7.11 7.14 -4.52
C PRO A 76 6.17 6.06 -3.97
N VAL A 77 4.98 5.91 -4.55
CA VAL A 77 4.00 4.87 -4.14
C VAL A 77 4.57 3.46 -4.31
N ARG A 78 5.60 3.28 -5.12
CA ARG A 78 6.32 2.00 -5.25
C ARG A 78 6.91 1.50 -3.93
N MET A 79 7.22 2.40 -2.98
CA MET A 79 7.68 2.02 -1.65
C MET A 79 6.58 1.26 -0.87
N LEU A 80 5.34 1.75 -0.93
CA LEU A 80 4.17 1.08 -0.33
C LEU A 80 3.85 -0.25 -1.02
N ARG A 81 3.98 -0.27 -2.34
CA ARG A 81 3.79 -1.47 -3.15
C ARG A 81 4.83 -2.54 -2.84
N ALA A 82 6.09 -2.14 -2.57
CA ALA A 82 7.15 -3.04 -2.13
C ALA A 82 6.76 -3.74 -0.81
N VAL A 83 6.36 -2.96 0.18
CA VAL A 83 5.91 -3.48 1.49
C VAL A 83 4.74 -4.44 1.33
N ARG A 84 3.69 -4.03 0.60
CA ARG A 84 2.50 -4.86 0.39
C ARG A 84 2.82 -6.18 -0.33
N LEU A 85 3.62 -6.14 -1.38
CA LEU A 85 3.99 -7.36 -2.12
C LEU A 85 4.90 -8.26 -1.30
N ALA A 86 5.87 -7.69 -0.58
CA ALA A 86 6.76 -8.47 0.29
C ALA A 86 5.96 -9.21 1.38
N ALA A 87 5.07 -8.51 2.08
CA ALA A 87 4.21 -9.10 3.08
C ALA A 87 3.29 -10.19 2.49
N LYS A 88 2.58 -9.87 1.40
CA LYS A 88 1.64 -10.80 0.76
C LYS A 88 2.28 -12.08 0.23
N LEU A 89 3.51 -11.99 -0.28
CA LEU A 89 4.22 -13.12 -0.88
C LEU A 89 5.22 -13.77 0.09
N GLY A 90 5.36 -13.27 1.31
CA GLY A 90 6.34 -13.75 2.28
C GLY A 90 7.79 -13.58 1.79
N LEU A 91 8.06 -12.47 1.09
CA LEU A 91 9.37 -12.14 0.54
C LEU A 91 10.08 -11.11 1.41
N LYS A 92 11.41 -11.05 1.34
CA LYS A 92 12.21 -9.97 1.88
C LYS A 92 12.52 -8.96 0.78
N ILE A 93 12.37 -7.67 1.07
CA ILE A 93 12.78 -6.63 0.13
C ILE A 93 14.30 -6.69 -0.02
N ASP A 94 14.78 -6.70 -1.28
CA ASP A 94 16.22 -6.66 -1.58
C ASP A 94 16.86 -5.45 -0.88
N PRO A 95 18.01 -5.58 -0.19
CA PRO A 95 18.69 -4.48 0.48
C PRO A 95 18.95 -3.26 -0.40
N ALA A 96 19.18 -3.47 -1.71
CA ALA A 96 19.34 -2.37 -2.67
C ALA A 96 18.05 -1.54 -2.84
N ALA A 97 16.89 -2.14 -2.62
CA ALA A 97 15.59 -1.45 -2.66
C ALA A 97 15.10 -1.01 -1.26
N SER A 98 15.38 -1.77 -0.20
CA SER A 98 14.98 -1.44 1.17
C SER A 98 15.71 -0.20 1.72
N LYS A 99 17.04 -0.14 1.54
CA LYS A 99 17.82 1.00 2.04
C LYS A 99 17.33 2.36 1.51
N PRO A 100 17.08 2.54 0.20
CA PRO A 100 16.52 3.78 -0.32
C PRO A 100 15.13 4.11 0.20
N ILE A 101 14.30 3.14 0.59
CA ILE A 101 12.96 3.38 1.15
C ILE A 101 13.07 4.32 2.35
N ARG A 102 13.93 3.99 3.32
CA ARG A 102 14.11 4.79 4.54
C ARG A 102 14.63 6.21 4.25
N GLU A 103 15.53 6.31 3.26
CA GLU A 103 16.16 7.59 2.92
C GLU A 103 15.23 8.50 2.10
N MET A 104 14.18 7.95 1.49
CA MET A 104 13.32 8.65 0.54
C MET A 104 11.84 8.66 0.97
N ALA A 105 11.53 8.24 2.19
CA ALA A 105 10.16 8.18 2.72
C ALA A 105 9.42 9.52 2.60
N GLU A 106 10.10 10.65 2.79
CA GLU A 106 9.55 12.01 2.65
C GLU A 106 8.95 12.28 1.26
N LEU A 107 9.35 11.55 0.21
CA LEU A 107 8.76 11.72 -1.11
C LEU A 107 7.27 11.35 -1.15
N LEU A 108 6.79 10.56 -0.20
CA LEU A 108 5.37 10.21 -0.09
C LEU A 108 4.50 11.43 0.24
N GLU A 109 5.02 12.45 0.89
CA GLU A 109 4.31 13.70 1.18
C GLU A 109 3.89 14.44 -0.09
N ASN A 110 4.61 14.23 -1.19
CA ASN A 110 4.32 14.84 -2.50
C ASN A 110 3.32 14.04 -3.34
N VAL A 111 2.87 12.88 -2.85
CA VAL A 111 1.89 12.04 -3.57
C VAL A 111 0.47 12.58 -3.29
N PRO A 112 -0.40 12.69 -4.31
CA PRO A 112 -1.78 13.08 -4.09
C PRO A 112 -2.47 12.22 -3.02
N PRO A 113 -3.18 12.81 -2.04
CA PRO A 113 -3.81 12.08 -0.93
C PRO A 113 -4.73 10.94 -1.38
N ALA A 114 -5.51 11.14 -2.43
CA ALA A 114 -6.39 10.10 -2.97
C ALA A 114 -5.61 8.86 -3.43
N ARG A 115 -4.42 9.04 -3.98
CA ARG A 115 -3.57 7.95 -4.44
C ARG A 115 -2.91 7.19 -3.27
N LEU A 116 -2.48 7.92 -2.23
CA LEU A 116 -2.00 7.32 -0.99
C LEU A 116 -3.10 6.51 -0.32
N PHE A 117 -4.30 7.08 -0.24
CA PHE A 117 -5.48 6.42 0.31
C PHE A 117 -5.78 5.10 -0.42
N ASP A 118 -5.77 5.09 -1.75
CA ASP A 118 -6.01 3.89 -2.55
C ASP A 118 -4.98 2.78 -2.26
N GLU A 119 -3.70 3.12 -2.15
CA GLU A 119 -2.66 2.13 -1.84
C GLU A 119 -2.74 1.65 -0.39
N MET A 120 -3.06 2.54 0.56
CA MET A 120 -3.31 2.15 1.94
C MET A 120 -4.51 1.21 2.06
N LEU A 121 -5.60 1.50 1.36
CA LEU A 121 -6.76 0.62 1.35
C LEU A 121 -6.43 -0.78 0.80
N LYS A 122 -5.67 -0.85 -0.30
CA LYS A 122 -5.18 -2.13 -0.86
C LYS A 122 -4.28 -2.89 0.13
N LEU A 123 -3.48 -2.18 0.91
CA LEU A 123 -2.61 -2.74 1.92
C LEU A 123 -3.43 -3.32 3.08
N LEU A 124 -4.37 -2.54 3.63
CA LEU A 124 -5.24 -2.93 4.74
C LEU A 124 -6.23 -4.06 4.37
N THR A 125 -6.59 -4.19 3.09
CA THR A 125 -7.49 -5.24 2.58
C THR A 125 -6.77 -6.36 1.84
N SER A 126 -5.46 -6.46 1.99
CA SER A 126 -4.63 -7.46 1.27
C SER A 126 -4.81 -8.90 1.76
N GLY A 127 -5.34 -9.09 2.97
CA GLY A 127 -5.33 -10.35 3.71
C GLY A 127 -4.00 -10.61 4.46
N TYR A 128 -3.11 -9.61 4.48
CA TYR A 128 -1.81 -9.61 5.15
C TYR A 128 -1.52 -8.24 5.77
N SER A 129 -2.55 -7.57 6.26
CA SER A 129 -2.46 -6.19 6.75
C SER A 129 -1.58 -6.07 8.00
N VAL A 130 -1.61 -7.07 8.88
CA VAL A 130 -0.76 -7.12 10.08
C VAL A 130 0.72 -7.12 9.69
N GLU A 131 1.10 -8.01 8.77
CA GLU A 131 2.46 -8.11 8.23
C GLU A 131 2.86 -6.83 7.48
N CYS A 132 1.93 -6.24 6.73
CA CYS A 132 2.15 -4.97 6.05
C CYS A 132 2.47 -3.83 7.02
N ILE A 133 1.68 -3.66 8.08
CA ILE A 133 1.90 -2.62 9.10
C ILE A 133 3.24 -2.85 9.80
N THR A 134 3.56 -4.09 10.15
CA THR A 134 4.86 -4.43 10.75
C THR A 134 6.01 -4.02 9.83
N GLN A 135 5.91 -4.36 8.56
CA GLN A 135 6.96 -4.05 7.60
C GLN A 135 7.04 -2.55 7.26
N LEU A 136 5.92 -1.81 7.25
CA LEU A 136 5.93 -0.34 7.14
C LEU A 136 6.75 0.28 8.27
N ARG A 137 6.61 -0.22 9.50
CA ARG A 137 7.41 0.21 10.66
C ARG A 137 8.88 -0.12 10.49
N ASP A 138 9.20 -1.35 10.09
CA ASP A 138 10.57 -1.80 9.89
C ASP A 138 11.29 -0.98 8.81
N GLU A 139 10.58 -0.56 7.78
CA GLU A 139 11.11 0.28 6.70
C GLU A 139 11.05 1.79 7.00
N GLY A 140 10.46 2.20 8.14
CA GLY A 140 10.33 3.61 8.51
C GLY A 140 9.32 4.41 7.68
N LEU A 141 8.35 3.72 7.09
CA LEU A 141 7.30 4.32 6.24
C LEU A 141 6.02 4.67 7.00
N HIS A 142 5.95 4.39 8.29
CA HIS A 142 4.73 4.61 9.09
C HIS A 142 4.49 6.10 9.37
N HIS A 143 5.55 6.91 9.47
CA HIS A 143 5.42 8.34 9.72
C HIS A 143 4.88 9.10 8.51
N GLY A 144 3.85 9.90 8.73
CA GLY A 144 3.28 10.80 7.71
C GLY A 144 2.32 10.15 6.70
N LEU A 145 2.23 8.83 6.64
CA LEU A 145 1.30 8.14 5.73
C LEU A 145 -0.14 8.16 6.21
N LEU A 146 -0.30 7.87 7.48
CA LEU A 146 -1.53 8.04 8.23
C LEU A 146 -1.09 8.56 9.61
N PRO A 147 -1.10 9.88 9.84
CA PRO A 147 -0.77 10.47 11.15
C PRO A 147 -1.54 9.81 12.29
N LEU A 148 -2.77 9.39 11.98
CA LEU A 148 -3.63 8.66 12.90
C LEU A 148 -3.06 7.28 13.28
N LEU A 149 -2.43 6.54 12.36
CA LEU A 149 -1.79 5.27 12.68
C LEU A 149 -0.59 5.46 13.60
N ASP A 150 0.19 6.52 13.41
CA ASP A 150 1.32 6.83 14.29
C ASP A 150 0.85 7.03 15.72
N VAL A 151 -0.15 7.87 15.93
CA VAL A 151 -0.72 8.15 17.26
C VAL A 151 -1.31 6.90 17.90
N ILE A 152 -2.06 6.09 17.15
CA ILE A 152 -2.72 4.87 17.66
C ILE A 152 -1.69 3.78 18.00
N LEU A 153 -0.68 3.63 17.17
CA LEU A 153 0.34 2.59 17.33
C LEU A 153 1.35 2.91 18.45
N GLU A 154 1.47 4.18 18.85
CA GLU A 154 2.26 4.60 20.01
C GLU A 154 1.55 4.33 21.33
N GLN A 155 0.23 4.11 21.34
CA GLN A 155 -0.54 3.82 22.54
C GLN A 155 -0.74 2.31 22.72
N PRO A 156 -0.27 1.68 23.83
CA PRO A 156 -0.31 0.22 24.00
C PRO A 156 -1.69 -0.42 23.87
N MET A 157 -2.74 0.29 24.30
CA MET A 157 -4.13 -0.18 24.19
C MET A 157 -4.65 -0.03 22.75
N GLY A 158 -4.29 1.06 22.06
CA GLY A 158 -4.65 1.33 20.70
C GLY A 158 -4.05 0.33 19.73
N GLU A 159 -2.78 0.04 19.87
CA GLU A 159 -2.08 -0.95 19.05
C GLU A 159 -2.75 -2.33 19.11
N LYS A 160 -3.05 -2.85 20.30
CA LYS A 160 -3.68 -4.16 20.46
C LYS A 160 -5.03 -4.24 19.76
N PHE A 161 -5.86 -3.19 19.89
CA PHE A 161 -7.17 -3.14 19.27
C PHE A 161 -7.07 -3.09 17.75
N VAL A 162 -6.24 -2.21 17.21
CA VAL A 162 -6.02 -2.07 15.76
C VAL A 162 -5.46 -3.37 15.17
N MET A 163 -4.43 -3.94 15.77
CA MET A 163 -3.83 -5.18 15.27
C MET A 163 -4.78 -6.38 15.33
N ALA A 164 -5.62 -6.48 16.37
CA ALA A 164 -6.65 -7.51 16.44
C ALA A 164 -7.72 -7.36 15.36
N SER A 165 -8.14 -6.12 15.08
CA SER A 165 -9.10 -5.81 14.02
C SER A 165 -8.54 -6.09 12.62
N LEU A 166 -7.27 -5.76 12.40
CA LEU A 166 -6.56 -6.09 11.16
C LEU A 166 -6.42 -7.60 10.98
N ALA A 167 -6.04 -8.34 12.03
CA ALA A 167 -5.95 -9.80 11.98
C ALA A 167 -7.29 -10.44 11.63
N SER A 168 -8.39 -9.98 12.25
CA SER A 168 -9.75 -10.44 11.91
C SER A 168 -10.13 -10.11 10.46
N THR A 169 -9.73 -8.94 9.97
CA THR A 169 -9.93 -8.54 8.56
C THR A 169 -9.16 -9.45 7.61
N ASP A 170 -7.90 -9.75 7.92
CA ASP A 170 -7.05 -10.64 7.12
C ASP A 170 -7.65 -12.05 7.02
N GLU A 171 -8.14 -12.60 8.12
CA GLU A 171 -8.83 -13.90 8.12
C GLU A 171 -10.07 -13.89 7.21
N ARG A 172 -10.86 -12.81 7.25
CA ARG A 172 -12.03 -12.65 6.38
C ARG A 172 -11.64 -12.60 4.91
N VAL A 173 -10.63 -11.80 4.57
CA VAL A 173 -10.12 -11.67 3.18
C VAL A 173 -9.61 -13.01 2.67
N ARG A 174 -8.80 -13.73 3.46
CA ARG A 174 -8.29 -15.06 3.09
C ARG A 174 -9.40 -16.11 2.95
N ALA A 175 -10.49 -15.95 3.70
CA ALA A 175 -11.68 -16.80 3.58
C ALA A 175 -12.62 -16.38 2.42
N GLY A 176 -12.25 -15.40 1.59
CA GLY A 176 -13.09 -14.88 0.49
C GLY A 176 -14.36 -14.15 0.95
N LYS A 177 -14.41 -13.70 2.21
CA LYS A 177 -15.55 -12.97 2.77
C LYS A 177 -15.42 -11.48 2.48
N PRO A 178 -16.56 -10.77 2.29
CA PRO A 178 -16.53 -9.33 2.07
C PRO A 178 -15.96 -8.60 3.29
N VAL A 179 -15.20 -7.53 3.02
CA VAL A 179 -14.64 -6.62 4.03
C VAL A 179 -15.20 -5.23 3.77
N SER A 180 -15.59 -4.54 4.83
CA SER A 180 -16.03 -3.15 4.75
C SER A 180 -14.87 -2.21 5.05
N PRO A 181 -14.45 -1.35 4.12
CA PRO A 181 -13.50 -0.29 4.39
C PRO A 181 -13.95 0.62 5.55
N SER A 182 -15.24 0.91 5.65
CA SER A 182 -15.80 1.73 6.73
C SER A 182 -15.54 1.14 8.12
N PHE A 183 -15.58 -0.20 8.26
CA PHE A 183 -15.22 -0.87 9.51
C PHE A 183 -13.75 -0.63 9.88
N LEU A 184 -12.86 -0.71 8.89
CA LEU A 184 -11.43 -0.46 9.12
C LEU A 184 -11.18 0.98 9.57
N PHE A 185 -11.79 1.96 8.90
CA PHE A 185 -11.66 3.36 9.30
C PHE A 185 -12.26 3.64 10.66
N ALA A 186 -13.44 3.12 10.95
CA ALA A 186 -14.04 3.23 12.29
C ALA A 186 -13.12 2.63 13.38
N THR A 187 -12.44 1.52 13.08
CA THR A 187 -11.46 0.91 13.99
C THR A 187 -10.24 1.81 14.21
N LEU A 188 -9.71 2.41 13.15
CA LEU A 188 -8.56 3.30 13.21
C LEU A 188 -8.88 4.60 13.97
N LEU A 189 -10.09 5.14 13.77
CA LEU A 189 -10.54 6.39 14.39
C LEU A 189 -11.08 6.21 15.81
N TRP A 190 -11.36 4.98 16.23
CA TRP A 190 -12.03 4.70 17.52
C TRP A 190 -11.33 5.29 18.72
N HIS A 191 -9.99 5.30 18.75
CA HIS A 191 -9.25 5.84 19.88
C HIS A 191 -9.37 7.35 20.03
N GLU A 192 -9.44 8.07 18.92
CA GLU A 192 -9.67 9.52 18.93
C GLU A 192 -11.07 9.82 19.45
N VAL A 193 -12.08 9.12 18.92
CA VAL A 193 -13.47 9.23 19.40
C VAL A 193 -13.55 8.91 20.90
N LEU A 194 -12.88 7.85 21.36
CA LEU A 194 -12.89 7.46 22.76
C LEU A 194 -12.24 8.50 23.65
N ALA A 195 -11.09 9.03 23.23
CA ALA A 195 -10.37 10.06 23.98
C ALA A 195 -11.20 11.35 24.14
N ASP A 196 -11.81 11.83 23.05
CA ASP A 196 -12.66 13.02 23.09
C ASP A 196 -13.95 12.77 23.90
N TRP A 197 -14.57 11.60 23.73
CA TRP A 197 -15.73 11.22 24.54
C TRP A 197 -15.42 11.19 26.04
N GLU A 198 -14.28 10.64 26.45
CA GLU A 198 -13.87 10.62 27.86
C GLU A 198 -13.57 12.02 28.39
N ALA A 199 -12.97 12.90 27.57
CA ALA A 199 -12.73 14.29 27.92
C ALA A 199 -14.06 15.03 28.17
N ARG A 200 -15.02 14.92 27.26
CA ARG A 200 -16.35 15.53 27.38
C ARG A 200 -17.13 15.05 28.60
N LYS A 201 -17.00 13.77 28.95
CA LYS A 201 -17.59 13.23 30.19
C LYS A 201 -16.96 13.82 31.46
N LYS A 202 -15.64 14.01 31.46
CA LYS A 202 -14.93 14.68 32.58
C LYS A 202 -15.37 16.11 32.74
N ASP A 203 -15.70 16.78 31.63
CA ASP A 203 -16.23 18.14 31.63
C ASP A 203 -17.73 18.22 31.99
N GLY A 204 -18.34 17.10 32.37
CA GLY A 204 -19.70 17.02 32.90
C GLY A 204 -20.80 16.83 31.84
N GLN A 205 -20.45 16.52 30.61
CA GLN A 205 -21.45 16.19 29.58
C GLN A 205 -22.08 14.81 29.84
N VAL A 206 -23.36 14.69 29.48
CA VAL A 206 -24.08 13.40 29.55
C VAL A 206 -23.47 12.43 28.53
N SER A 207 -23.27 11.18 28.93
CA SER A 207 -22.48 10.19 28.20
C SER A 207 -22.89 9.98 26.74
N GLN A 208 -24.19 9.92 26.44
CA GLN A 208 -24.68 9.64 25.08
C GLN A 208 -24.53 10.85 24.13
N PRO A 209 -24.96 12.08 24.47
CA PRO A 209 -24.64 13.25 23.67
C PRO A 209 -23.13 13.45 23.48
N ALA A 210 -22.33 13.29 24.53
CA ALA A 210 -20.87 13.44 24.46
C ALA A 210 -20.24 12.47 23.45
N LEU A 211 -20.79 11.25 23.30
CA LEU A 211 -20.32 10.30 22.28
C LEU A 211 -20.66 10.77 20.85
N TYR A 212 -21.87 11.26 20.62
CA TYR A 212 -22.24 11.78 19.29
C TYR A 212 -21.40 13.00 18.91
N ASP A 213 -21.21 13.93 19.85
CA ASP A 213 -20.37 15.10 19.62
C ASP A 213 -18.91 14.71 19.32
N ALA A 214 -18.37 13.70 20.02
CA ALA A 214 -17.03 13.18 19.77
C ALA A 214 -16.93 12.50 18.38
N MET A 215 -17.97 11.81 17.95
CA MET A 215 -18.01 11.23 16.59
C MET A 215 -18.05 12.30 15.51
N ASP A 216 -18.84 13.35 15.70
CA ASP A 216 -18.98 14.45 14.74
C ASP A 216 -17.70 15.31 14.63
N GLU A 217 -16.89 15.38 15.70
CA GLU A 217 -15.60 16.11 15.69
C GLU A 217 -14.48 15.33 14.98
N VAL A 218 -14.51 14.02 15.06
CA VAL A 218 -13.42 13.14 14.55
C VAL A 218 -13.67 12.67 13.12
N LEU A 219 -14.91 12.60 12.66
CA LEU A 219 -15.30 12.10 11.34
C LEU A 219 -15.50 13.23 10.32
#